data_15a4bba38e51d5f7d283ea585e835a44
#
_entry.id   15a4bba38e51d5f7d283ea585e835a44
#
_cell.length_a   1.000
_cell.length_b   1.000
_cell.length_c   1.000
_cell.angle_alpha   90.00
_cell.angle_beta   90.00
_cell.angle_gamma   90.00
#
_symmetry.space_group_name_H-M   'P 1'
#
loop_
_entity.id
_entity.type
_entity.pdbx_description
1 polymer ?
#
loop_
_entity_poly.entity_id
_entity_poly.type
_entity_poly.pdbx_seq_one_letter_code
_entity_poly.pdbx_strand_id
1 'polypeptide(L)'
;MNRPSFLDQALFDEVAGKAAASARGRQHHNFHQMDEPCHRMAVGLQPSTYIPPHRHLSADKAETLLVLKGRLGVLIFDEGGAVVDKRVLQAGGDCLGVDLPAGVYHGLVVLEADSLMFECKAGPYRPVGDGELAHWAPREGEAGVAEYQSWMRAQFD
;
A
#
# COMPACT_ATOMS: atom_id res chain seq x y z
N MET A 1 -11.33 -24.55 -16.42
CA MET A 1 -10.99 -25.00 -15.05
C MET A 1 -10.20 -23.91 -14.37
N ASN A 2 -10.67 -23.41 -13.24
CA ASN A 2 -9.90 -22.47 -12.42
C ASN A 2 -8.70 -23.22 -11.84
N ARG A 3 -7.49 -22.74 -12.12
CA ARG A 3 -6.26 -23.32 -11.56
C ARG A 3 -5.85 -22.51 -10.34
N PRO A 4 -5.33 -23.15 -9.28
CA PRO A 4 -4.74 -22.42 -8.16
C PRO A 4 -3.54 -21.59 -8.65
N SER A 5 -3.36 -20.41 -8.06
CA SER A 5 -2.18 -19.55 -8.24
C SER A 5 -1.30 -19.68 -7.01
N PHE A 6 0.00 -19.85 -7.20
CA PHE A 6 0.97 -19.93 -6.12
C PHE A 6 1.68 -18.59 -5.95
N LEU A 7 1.86 -18.18 -4.69
CA LEU A 7 2.67 -17.01 -4.35
C LEU A 7 4.12 -17.49 -4.16
N ASP A 8 4.80 -17.65 -5.27
CA ASP A 8 6.16 -18.17 -5.34
C ASP A 8 7.16 -17.10 -5.83
N GLN A 9 8.44 -17.44 -5.83
CA GLN A 9 9.50 -16.52 -6.23
C GLN A 9 9.35 -16.04 -7.68
N ALA A 10 8.84 -16.88 -8.58
CA ALA A 10 8.65 -16.51 -9.98
C ALA A 10 7.59 -15.40 -10.12
N LEU A 11 6.48 -15.51 -9.41
CA LEU A 11 5.47 -14.46 -9.33
C LEU A 11 6.05 -13.18 -8.71
N PHE A 12 6.84 -13.30 -7.65
CA PHE A 12 7.43 -12.15 -6.97
C PHE A 12 8.38 -11.38 -7.88
N ASP A 13 9.24 -12.08 -8.61
CA ASP A 13 10.17 -11.48 -9.55
C ASP A 13 9.44 -10.81 -10.73
N GLU A 14 8.37 -11.43 -11.23
CA GLU A 14 7.52 -10.84 -12.28
C GLU A 14 6.88 -9.53 -11.81
N VAL A 15 6.26 -9.53 -10.63
CA VAL A 15 5.55 -8.35 -10.10
C VAL A 15 6.52 -7.24 -9.75
N ALA A 16 7.67 -7.56 -9.13
CA ALA A 16 8.73 -6.59 -8.84
C ALA A 16 9.32 -5.98 -10.11
N GLY A 17 9.59 -6.79 -11.13
CA GLY A 17 10.10 -6.33 -12.43
C GLY A 17 9.12 -5.38 -13.12
N LYS A 18 7.83 -5.69 -13.11
CA LYS A 18 6.78 -4.81 -13.65
C LYS A 18 6.66 -3.50 -12.85
N ALA A 19 6.80 -3.55 -11.53
CA ALA A 19 6.80 -2.35 -10.69
C ALA A 19 8.02 -1.46 -11.00
N ALA A 20 9.21 -2.05 -11.18
CA ALA A 20 10.41 -1.32 -11.56
C ALA A 20 10.31 -0.66 -12.93
N ALA A 21 9.61 -1.28 -13.89
CA ALA A 21 9.36 -0.73 -15.23
C ALA A 21 8.19 0.28 -15.26
N SER A 22 7.40 0.38 -14.19
CA SER A 22 6.25 1.28 -14.11
C SER A 22 6.68 2.71 -13.79
N ALA A 23 6.15 3.69 -14.52
CA ALA A 23 6.36 5.10 -14.20
C ALA A 23 5.87 5.49 -12.79
N ARG A 24 4.91 4.75 -12.24
CA ARG A 24 4.39 4.94 -10.88
C ARG A 24 5.20 4.19 -9.81
N GLY A 25 6.19 3.38 -10.19
CA GLY A 25 6.98 2.58 -9.25
C GLY A 25 6.18 1.50 -8.52
N ARG A 26 5.02 1.08 -9.06
CA ARG A 26 4.19 0.03 -8.47
C ARG A 26 3.42 -0.78 -9.50
N GLN A 27 3.13 -2.03 -9.14
CA GLN A 27 2.34 -2.95 -9.95
C GLN A 27 1.47 -3.83 -9.07
N HIS A 28 0.18 -3.88 -9.37
CA HIS A 28 -0.76 -4.81 -8.76
C HIS A 28 -0.85 -6.10 -9.57
N HIS A 29 -0.89 -7.22 -8.86
CA HIS A 29 -1.25 -8.54 -9.38
C HIS A 29 -2.48 -9.03 -8.63
N ASN A 30 -3.65 -8.93 -9.25
CA ASN A 30 -4.92 -9.26 -8.63
C ASN A 30 -5.22 -10.76 -8.76
N PHE A 31 -5.58 -11.41 -7.64
CA PHE A 31 -6.09 -12.78 -7.60
C PHE A 31 -7.62 -12.82 -7.67
N HIS A 32 -8.26 -11.70 -7.94
CA HIS A 32 -9.70 -11.48 -7.95
C HIS A 32 -10.12 -10.72 -9.21
N GLN A 33 -11.40 -10.82 -9.54
CA GLN A 33 -12.04 -9.88 -10.47
C GLN A 33 -12.55 -8.67 -9.68
N MET A 34 -12.69 -7.52 -10.35
CA MET A 34 -13.00 -6.25 -9.68
C MET A 34 -14.38 -6.21 -9.02
N ASP A 35 -15.29 -7.11 -9.41
CA ASP A 35 -16.65 -7.25 -8.87
C ASP A 35 -16.75 -8.32 -7.76
N GLU A 36 -15.68 -9.07 -7.48
CA GLU A 36 -15.68 -10.03 -6.39
C GLU A 36 -15.81 -9.38 -5.00
N PRO A 37 -16.43 -10.07 -4.03
CA PRO A 37 -16.63 -9.50 -2.68
C PRO A 37 -15.37 -9.51 -1.81
N CYS A 38 -14.30 -10.20 -2.20
CA CYS A 38 -13.03 -10.26 -1.48
C CYS A 38 -11.88 -9.99 -2.45
N HIS A 39 -11.24 -8.84 -2.29
CA HIS A 39 -10.06 -8.46 -3.06
C HIS A 39 -8.80 -8.99 -2.39
N ARG A 40 -7.93 -9.60 -3.19
CA ARG A 40 -6.67 -10.24 -2.78
C ARG A 40 -5.64 -9.91 -3.84
N MET A 41 -4.55 -9.26 -3.47
CA MET A 41 -3.56 -8.82 -4.45
C MET A 41 -2.14 -8.86 -3.90
N ALA A 42 -1.19 -9.16 -4.76
CA ALA A 42 0.21 -8.90 -4.53
C ALA A 42 0.56 -7.55 -5.19
N VAL A 43 1.29 -6.70 -4.48
CA VAL A 43 1.67 -5.38 -4.97
C VAL A 43 3.18 -5.24 -4.90
N GLY A 44 3.82 -5.11 -6.07
CA GLY A 44 5.22 -4.75 -6.19
C GLY A 44 5.41 -3.25 -6.03
N LEU A 45 6.42 -2.85 -5.27
CA LEU A 45 6.62 -1.47 -4.85
C LEU A 45 8.09 -1.07 -4.94
N GLN A 46 8.35 0.11 -5.52
CA GLN A 46 9.67 0.73 -5.59
C GLN A 46 9.74 1.97 -4.69
N PRO A 47 10.94 2.37 -4.22
CA PRO A 47 11.10 3.57 -3.41
C PRO A 47 10.59 4.86 -4.05
N SER A 48 10.47 4.89 -5.37
CA SER A 48 9.93 6.04 -6.11
C SER A 48 8.41 6.15 -6.06
N THR A 49 7.70 5.08 -5.65
CA THR A 49 6.23 5.13 -5.62
C THR A 49 5.72 6.05 -4.52
N TYR A 50 4.75 6.87 -4.88
CA TYR A 50 3.99 7.69 -3.93
C TYR A 50 2.54 7.23 -3.91
N ILE A 51 2.08 6.82 -2.74
CA ILE A 51 0.67 6.52 -2.47
C ILE A 51 0.20 7.60 -1.51
N PRO A 52 -0.69 8.51 -1.94
CA PRO A 52 -1.20 9.55 -1.06
C PRO A 52 -1.82 8.97 0.20
N PRO A 53 -1.61 9.58 1.38
CA PRO A 53 -2.35 9.19 2.57
C PRO A 53 -3.85 9.22 2.33
N HIS A 54 -4.53 8.15 2.75
CA HIS A 54 -5.94 7.97 2.52
C HIS A 54 -6.57 7.09 3.60
N ARG A 55 -7.89 6.98 3.56
CA ARG A 55 -8.69 6.05 4.37
C ARG A 55 -9.80 5.46 3.52
N HIS A 56 -10.46 4.44 4.02
CA HIS A 56 -11.69 3.91 3.43
C HIS A 56 -12.86 4.16 4.38
N LEU A 57 -13.88 4.90 3.94
CA LEU A 57 -14.99 5.34 4.80
C LEU A 57 -16.08 4.29 4.98
N SER A 58 -16.30 3.43 3.99
CA SER A 58 -17.29 2.35 4.12
C SER A 58 -16.90 1.41 5.26
N ALA A 59 -17.82 1.11 6.17
CA ALA A 59 -17.57 0.29 7.34
C ALA A 59 -17.07 -1.14 7.04
N ASP A 60 -17.34 -1.64 5.83
CA ASP A 60 -16.87 -2.93 5.31
C ASP A 60 -15.48 -2.88 4.67
N LYS A 61 -14.83 -1.71 4.64
CA LYS A 61 -13.54 -1.48 3.95
C LYS A 61 -12.34 -1.46 4.91
N ALA A 62 -12.32 -2.36 5.88
CA ALA A 62 -11.05 -2.69 6.53
C ALA A 62 -10.10 -3.36 5.53
N GLU A 63 -8.80 -3.17 5.70
CA GLU A 63 -7.80 -3.82 4.86
C GLU A 63 -6.63 -4.36 5.70
N THR A 64 -6.10 -5.50 5.26
CA THR A 64 -4.95 -6.13 5.89
C THR A 64 -3.79 -6.12 4.89
N LEU A 65 -2.65 -5.63 5.32
CA LEU A 65 -1.41 -5.56 4.55
C LEU A 65 -0.35 -6.46 5.19
N LEU A 66 0.30 -7.31 4.39
CA LEU A 66 1.43 -8.15 4.81
C LEU A 66 2.62 -7.91 3.89
N VAL A 67 3.82 -7.73 4.44
CA VAL A 67 5.05 -7.63 3.64
C VAL A 67 5.59 -9.03 3.39
N LEU A 68 5.63 -9.42 2.12
CA LEU A 68 6.14 -10.71 1.66
C LEU A 68 7.64 -10.66 1.33
N LYS A 69 8.14 -9.49 0.92
CA LYS A 69 9.55 -9.24 0.61
C LYS A 69 9.89 -7.77 0.87
N GLY A 70 11.09 -7.49 1.35
CA GLY A 70 11.58 -6.12 1.56
C GLY A 70 11.03 -5.46 2.82
N ARG A 71 10.93 -4.13 2.79
CA ARG A 71 10.59 -3.29 3.94
C ARG A 71 9.70 -2.14 3.54
N LEU A 72 8.64 -1.93 4.29
CA LEU A 72 7.73 -0.78 4.17
C LEU A 72 7.64 -0.05 5.50
N GLY A 73 7.52 1.27 5.45
CA GLY A 73 7.09 2.06 6.58
C GLY A 73 5.59 2.33 6.48
N VAL A 74 4.82 2.05 7.52
CA VAL A 74 3.42 2.46 7.63
C VAL A 74 3.30 3.61 8.62
N LEU A 75 2.54 4.63 8.23
CA LEU A 75 2.21 5.81 9.03
C LEU A 75 0.71 5.84 9.27
N ILE A 76 0.31 6.04 10.51
CA ILE A 76 -1.09 6.28 10.90
C ILE A 76 -1.20 7.76 11.26
N PHE A 77 -2.24 8.41 10.74
CA PHE A 77 -2.45 9.83 10.90
C PHE A 77 -3.76 10.14 11.63
N ASP A 78 -3.79 11.26 12.34
CA ASP A 78 -5.03 11.87 12.79
C ASP A 78 -5.73 12.66 11.66
N GLU A 79 -6.88 13.26 11.96
CA GLU A 79 -7.66 14.06 10.99
C GLU A 79 -6.90 15.30 10.48
N GLY A 80 -5.92 15.80 11.22
CA GLY A 80 -5.11 16.96 10.86
C GLY A 80 -3.81 16.62 10.12
N GLY A 81 -3.46 15.34 9.99
CA GLY A 81 -2.25 14.87 9.33
C GLY A 81 -1.04 14.73 10.26
N ALA A 82 -1.23 14.81 11.57
CA ALA A 82 -0.17 14.46 12.50
C ALA A 82 0.02 12.94 12.57
N VAL A 83 1.26 12.48 12.59
CA VAL A 83 1.58 11.06 12.75
C VAL A 83 1.30 10.65 14.19
N VAL A 84 0.37 9.72 14.39
CA VAL A 84 -0.02 9.22 15.72
C VAL A 84 0.54 7.83 16.02
N ASP A 85 0.86 7.05 14.99
CA ASP A 85 1.62 5.79 15.12
C ASP A 85 2.39 5.52 13.84
N LYS A 86 3.45 4.72 13.95
CA LYS A 86 4.28 4.29 12.82
C LYS A 86 4.97 2.97 13.12
N ARG A 87 5.15 2.14 12.08
CA ARG A 87 5.86 0.86 12.18
C ARG A 87 6.63 0.58 10.88
N VAL A 88 7.76 -0.08 11.02
CA VAL A 88 8.42 -0.76 9.91
C VAL A 88 7.82 -2.16 9.79
N LEU A 89 7.28 -2.46 8.61
CA LEU A 89 6.82 -3.78 8.24
C LEU A 89 7.92 -4.46 7.41
N GLN A 90 8.31 -5.66 7.78
CA GLN A 90 9.42 -6.37 7.15
C GLN A 90 9.18 -7.87 7.11
N ALA A 91 9.41 -8.48 5.95
CA ALA A 91 9.40 -9.94 5.81
C ALA A 91 10.48 -10.56 6.71
N GLY A 92 10.08 -11.50 7.57
CA GLY A 92 10.99 -12.13 8.55
C GLY A 92 11.42 -11.24 9.72
N GLY A 93 10.88 -10.02 9.85
CA GLY A 93 11.12 -9.12 10.97
C GLY A 93 10.10 -9.27 12.09
N ASP A 94 10.17 -8.36 13.08
CA ASP A 94 9.29 -8.39 14.26
C ASP A 94 7.85 -7.99 13.93
N CYS A 95 7.63 -7.22 12.86
CA CYS A 95 6.31 -6.81 12.42
C CYS A 95 6.17 -7.12 10.92
N LEU A 96 5.24 -8.01 10.59
CA LEU A 96 5.03 -8.49 9.22
C LEU A 96 3.99 -7.68 8.46
N GLY A 97 3.06 -7.03 9.16
CA GLY A 97 1.93 -6.39 8.52
C GLY A 97 1.07 -5.58 9.49
N VAL A 98 -0.02 -5.07 8.97
CA VAL A 98 -0.98 -4.26 9.71
C VAL A 98 -2.39 -4.59 9.25
N ASP A 99 -3.33 -4.60 10.18
CA ASP A 99 -4.77 -4.60 9.92
C ASP A 99 -5.31 -3.19 10.19
N LEU A 100 -5.88 -2.58 9.16
CA LEU A 100 -6.35 -1.20 9.17
C LEU A 100 -7.88 -1.19 9.20
N PRO A 101 -8.51 -0.80 10.32
CA PRO A 101 -9.95 -0.59 10.35
C PRO A 101 -10.39 0.49 9.37
N ALA A 102 -11.65 0.40 8.91
CA ALA A 102 -12.24 1.46 8.11
C ALA A 102 -12.18 2.81 8.85
N GLY A 103 -11.95 3.88 8.11
CA GLY A 103 -11.87 5.25 8.63
C GLY A 103 -10.49 5.70 9.10
N VAL A 104 -9.51 4.80 9.22
CA VAL A 104 -8.16 5.14 9.69
C VAL A 104 -7.33 5.72 8.54
N TYR A 105 -6.87 6.98 8.68
CA TYR A 105 -5.92 7.56 7.75
C TYR A 105 -4.55 6.88 7.86
N HIS A 106 -4.05 6.41 6.74
CA HIS A 106 -2.75 5.74 6.66
C HIS A 106 -2.00 6.13 5.40
N GLY A 107 -0.69 5.94 5.45
CA GLY A 107 0.22 6.10 4.32
C GLY A 107 1.34 5.09 4.38
N LEU A 108 1.92 4.79 3.23
CA LEU A 108 3.00 3.84 3.07
C LEU A 108 4.21 4.52 2.42
N VAL A 109 5.40 4.16 2.88
CA VAL A 109 6.65 4.47 2.20
C VAL A 109 7.45 3.19 1.98
N VAL A 110 8.10 3.10 0.83
CA VAL A 110 8.93 1.94 0.49
C VAL A 110 10.35 2.22 0.96
N LEU A 111 10.84 1.43 1.91
CA LEU A 111 12.15 1.58 2.53
C LEU A 111 13.24 0.73 1.86
N GLU A 112 12.84 -0.26 1.06
CA GLU A 112 13.74 -1.16 0.34
C GLU A 112 13.22 -1.39 -1.09
N ALA A 113 14.11 -1.38 -2.08
CA ALA A 113 13.75 -1.63 -3.46
C ALA A 113 13.18 -3.06 -3.65
N ASP A 114 12.35 -3.24 -4.67
CA ASP A 114 11.72 -4.52 -5.00
C ASP A 114 10.91 -5.12 -3.83
N SER A 115 10.33 -4.25 -2.99
CA SER A 115 9.43 -4.67 -1.94
C SER A 115 8.13 -5.22 -2.52
N LEU A 116 7.56 -6.20 -1.83
CA LEU A 116 6.32 -6.84 -2.21
C LEU A 116 5.40 -6.95 -0.99
N MET A 117 4.17 -6.50 -1.13
CA MET A 117 3.15 -6.69 -0.13
C MET A 117 1.98 -7.49 -0.67
N PHE A 118 1.26 -8.17 0.22
CA PHE A 118 -0.04 -8.74 -0.03
C PHE A 118 -1.09 -7.88 0.66
N GLU A 119 -2.15 -7.56 -0.08
CA GLU A 119 -3.27 -6.77 0.42
C GLU A 119 -4.56 -7.56 0.28
N CYS A 120 -5.37 -7.57 1.34
CA CYS A 120 -6.70 -8.15 1.35
C CYS A 120 -7.69 -7.12 1.86
N LYS A 121 -8.79 -6.91 1.12
CA LYS A 121 -9.88 -6.00 1.52
C LYS A 121 -11.20 -6.38 0.87
N ALA A 122 -12.29 -5.88 1.41
CA ALA A 122 -13.60 -6.12 0.83
C ALA A 122 -13.73 -5.49 -0.57
N GLY A 123 -14.30 -6.26 -1.51
CA GLY A 123 -14.82 -5.78 -2.79
C GLY A 123 -16.30 -5.40 -2.70
N PRO A 124 -16.92 -5.08 -3.82
CA PRO A 124 -16.31 -4.83 -5.13
C PRO A 124 -15.44 -3.58 -5.15
N TYR A 125 -14.65 -3.42 -6.24
CA TYR A 125 -13.84 -2.22 -6.43
C TYR A 125 -14.70 -0.96 -6.44
N ARG A 126 -14.25 0.01 -5.66
CA ARG A 126 -14.77 1.39 -5.71
C ARG A 126 -13.55 2.32 -5.71
N PRO A 127 -13.48 3.27 -6.65
CA PRO A 127 -12.42 4.29 -6.62
C PRO A 127 -12.41 5.03 -5.29
N VAL A 128 -11.22 5.38 -4.82
CA VAL A 128 -11.07 6.24 -3.63
C VAL A 128 -11.71 7.59 -3.93
N GLY A 129 -12.68 7.97 -3.10
CA GLY A 129 -13.39 9.24 -3.22
C GLY A 129 -12.62 10.42 -2.63
N ASP A 130 -13.04 11.64 -2.96
CA ASP A 130 -12.40 12.87 -2.46
C ASP A 130 -12.38 12.94 -0.92
N GLY A 131 -13.42 12.46 -0.24
CA GLY A 131 -13.49 12.41 1.22
C GLY A 131 -12.60 11.34 1.87
N GLU A 132 -12.01 10.46 1.08
CA GLU A 132 -11.10 9.40 1.53
C GLU A 132 -9.63 9.77 1.37
N LEU A 133 -9.30 10.66 0.42
CA LEU A 133 -7.95 11.22 0.30
C LEU A 133 -7.70 12.26 1.39
N ALA A 134 -6.51 12.23 1.96
CA ALA A 134 -6.10 13.21 2.96
C ALA A 134 -5.97 14.60 2.32
N HIS A 135 -6.76 15.56 2.80
CA HIS A 135 -6.77 16.93 2.26
C HIS A 135 -5.50 17.74 2.59
N TRP A 136 -4.73 17.29 3.57
CA TRP A 136 -3.49 17.89 4.03
C TRP A 136 -2.23 17.32 3.34
N ALA A 137 -2.38 16.33 2.48
CA ALA A 137 -1.28 15.73 1.71
C ALA A 137 -1.47 15.98 0.22
N PRO A 138 -0.38 16.15 -0.55
CA PRO A 138 -0.49 16.30 -2.00
C PRO A 138 -1.04 15.02 -2.64
N ARG A 139 -1.83 15.19 -3.69
CA ARG A 139 -2.28 14.07 -4.54
C ARG A 139 -1.14 13.61 -5.45
N GLU A 140 -1.21 12.38 -5.93
CA GLU A 140 -0.25 11.86 -6.89
C GLU A 140 -0.18 12.76 -8.15
N GLY A 141 1.04 13.16 -8.52
CA GLY A 141 1.29 14.06 -9.65
C GLY A 141 1.20 15.55 -9.33
N GLU A 142 0.82 15.95 -8.12
CA GLU A 142 0.81 17.35 -7.70
C GLU A 142 2.19 17.86 -7.27
N ALA A 143 2.35 19.17 -7.25
CA ALA A 143 3.51 19.81 -6.65
C ALA A 143 3.62 19.46 -5.15
N GLY A 144 4.87 19.31 -4.64
CA GLY A 144 5.10 18.99 -3.23
C GLY A 144 5.14 17.48 -2.92
N VAL A 145 4.85 16.59 -3.88
CA VAL A 145 4.90 15.13 -3.66
C VAL A 145 6.30 14.69 -3.23
N ALA A 146 7.35 15.19 -3.86
CA ALA A 146 8.73 14.77 -3.55
C ALA A 146 9.13 15.16 -2.11
N GLU A 147 8.81 16.37 -1.68
CA GLU A 147 9.06 16.87 -0.33
C GLU A 147 8.25 16.12 0.71
N TYR A 148 6.97 15.87 0.41
CA TYR A 148 6.09 15.15 1.32
C TYR A 148 6.51 13.69 1.48
N GLN A 149 6.86 13.02 0.38
CA GLN A 149 7.38 11.65 0.41
C GLN A 149 8.69 11.56 1.18
N SER A 150 9.59 12.54 1.00
CA SER A 150 10.84 12.62 1.76
C SER A 150 10.58 12.80 3.25
N TRP A 151 9.61 13.65 3.62
CA TRP A 151 9.18 13.82 5.00
C TRP A 151 8.60 12.55 5.60
N MET A 152 7.73 11.83 4.86
CA MET A 152 7.19 10.53 5.31
C MET A 152 8.31 9.51 5.55
N ARG A 153 9.30 9.46 4.66
CA ARG A 153 10.45 8.55 4.77
C ARG A 153 11.31 8.86 6.00
N ALA A 154 11.57 10.14 6.25
CA ALA A 154 12.35 10.60 7.41
C ALA A 154 11.70 10.25 8.77
N GLN A 155 10.43 9.83 8.78
CA GLN A 155 9.82 9.32 10.00
C GLN A 155 10.41 7.97 10.45
N PHE A 156 11.21 7.29 9.60
CA PHE A 156 11.79 5.96 9.85
C PHE A 156 13.33 5.97 9.96
N ASP A 157 13.95 7.14 9.94
CA ASP A 157 15.40 7.34 10.11
C ASP A 157 15.81 7.30 11.59
#